data_32047ee2e69ee3bd7ad175aafdadabea
#
_entry.id   32047ee2e69ee3bd7ad175aafdadabea
#
_cell.length_a   1.000
_cell.length_b   1.000
_cell.length_c   1.000
_cell.angle_alpha   90.00
_cell.angle_beta   90.00
_cell.angle_gamma   90.00
#
_symmetry.space_group_name_H-M   'P 1'
#
loop_
_entity.id
_entity.type
_entity.pdbx_description
1 polymer ?
#
loop_
_entity_poly.entity_id
_entity_poly.type
_entity_poly.pdbx_seq_one_letter_code
_entity_poly.pdbx_strand_id
1 'polypeptide(L)'
;NNLGVMYEKGNGVEKDFGKAVQLFKKACDGGDILGCGNLGTMYAKGDGVEKDFGKAVQLFKKACDGGEMNGCYNLGFMYVNGDGVEKDFIKAAELYKKACDGGEVRGCYSLGFMYVNGDGVEKNEQKAAELYKKACDGGNMRGCGNLGAMYADGNGVEKDLGKAEKLFKKACDGGNMRGCHNLGFMYAD
;
A
#
# COMPACT_ATOMS: atom_id res chain seq x y z
N ASN A 1 -7.44 -20.88 -5.30
CA ASN A 1 -6.81 -19.75 -4.63
C ASN A 1 -6.67 -19.98 -3.12
N ASN A 2 -7.75 -20.30 -2.37
CA ASN A 2 -7.71 -20.46 -0.91
C ASN A 2 -6.67 -21.49 -0.43
N LEU A 3 -6.58 -22.65 -1.08
CA LEU A 3 -5.58 -23.67 -0.73
C LEU A 3 -4.14 -23.16 -0.97
N GLY A 4 -3.93 -22.34 -2.01
CA GLY A 4 -2.64 -21.67 -2.25
C GLY A 4 -2.23 -20.79 -1.08
N VAL A 5 -3.17 -19.99 -0.54
CA VAL A 5 -2.94 -19.13 0.65
C VAL A 5 -2.65 -19.98 1.90
N MET A 6 -3.29 -21.13 2.06
CA MET A 6 -2.99 -22.05 3.18
C MET A 6 -1.55 -22.55 3.12
N TYR A 7 -1.07 -22.97 1.94
CA TYR A 7 0.33 -23.38 1.76
C TYR A 7 1.32 -22.23 1.91
N GLU A 8 0.98 -21.01 1.44
CA GLU A 8 1.81 -19.82 1.61
C GLU A 8 2.02 -19.48 3.10
N LYS A 9 0.94 -19.58 3.91
CA LYS A 9 0.94 -19.18 5.32
C LYS A 9 1.24 -20.30 6.30
N GLY A 10 1.10 -21.56 5.88
CA GLY A 10 1.18 -22.71 6.76
C GLY A 10 -0.07 -22.90 7.64
N ASN A 11 -1.24 -22.42 7.20
CA ASN A 11 -2.48 -22.48 7.96
C ASN A 11 -3.20 -23.82 7.71
N GLY A 12 -3.15 -24.73 8.68
CA GLY A 12 -3.77 -26.05 8.58
C GLY A 12 -3.04 -27.05 7.68
N VAL A 13 -1.94 -26.64 7.06
CA VAL A 13 -1.03 -27.45 6.25
C VAL A 13 0.40 -27.01 6.50
N GLU A 14 1.38 -27.87 6.26
CA GLU A 14 2.78 -27.48 6.27
C GLU A 14 3.05 -26.41 5.19
N LYS A 15 3.79 -25.37 5.54
CA LYS A 15 4.12 -24.28 4.64
C LYS A 15 4.93 -24.78 3.44
N ASP A 16 4.43 -24.50 2.24
CA ASP A 16 5.04 -24.93 0.98
C ASP A 16 4.81 -23.88 -0.12
N PHE A 17 5.79 -23.05 -0.35
CA PHE A 17 5.71 -21.98 -1.37
C PHE A 17 5.63 -22.55 -2.79
N GLY A 18 6.27 -23.71 -3.08
CA GLY A 18 6.21 -24.33 -4.39
C GLY A 18 4.79 -24.77 -4.75
N LYS A 19 4.09 -25.40 -3.79
CA LYS A 19 2.67 -25.75 -3.96
C LYS A 19 1.78 -24.50 -4.06
N ALA A 20 2.05 -23.47 -3.26
CA ALA A 20 1.32 -22.21 -3.35
C ALA A 20 1.42 -21.59 -4.75
N VAL A 21 2.63 -21.51 -5.33
CA VAL A 21 2.87 -21.01 -6.70
C VAL A 21 2.08 -21.81 -7.73
N GLN A 22 2.12 -23.15 -7.68
CA GLN A 22 1.37 -24.00 -8.62
C GLN A 22 -0.14 -23.74 -8.55
N LEU A 23 -0.68 -23.58 -7.35
CA LEU A 23 -2.10 -23.33 -7.13
C LEU A 23 -2.51 -21.93 -7.56
N PHE A 24 -1.71 -20.90 -7.27
CA PHE A 24 -1.96 -19.54 -7.73
C PHE A 24 -1.86 -19.44 -9.25
N LYS A 25 -0.90 -20.15 -9.87
CA LYS A 25 -0.79 -20.22 -11.32
C LYS A 25 -2.04 -20.84 -11.94
N LYS A 26 -2.46 -22.00 -11.44
CA LYS A 26 -3.69 -22.67 -11.91
C LYS A 26 -4.93 -21.76 -11.75
N ALA A 27 -5.03 -21.04 -10.63
CA ALA A 27 -6.12 -20.09 -10.38
C ALA A 27 -6.08 -18.93 -11.39
N CYS A 28 -4.91 -18.30 -11.58
CA CYS A 28 -4.73 -17.18 -12.52
C CYS A 28 -4.99 -17.59 -13.96
N ASP A 29 -4.53 -18.78 -14.38
CA ASP A 29 -4.76 -19.33 -15.73
C ASP A 29 -6.27 -19.64 -15.91
N GLY A 30 -6.97 -20.03 -14.86
CA GLY A 30 -8.42 -20.22 -14.82
C GLY A 30 -9.25 -18.95 -14.70
N GLY A 31 -8.61 -17.77 -14.72
CA GLY A 31 -9.31 -16.47 -14.68
C GLY A 31 -9.54 -15.90 -13.27
N ASP A 32 -9.05 -16.54 -12.21
CA ASP A 32 -9.11 -15.98 -10.86
C ASP A 32 -8.10 -14.83 -10.73
N ILE A 33 -8.62 -13.61 -10.67
CA ILE A 33 -7.84 -12.37 -10.62
C ILE A 33 -7.03 -12.27 -9.31
N LEU A 34 -7.57 -12.71 -8.18
CA LEU A 34 -6.84 -12.79 -6.91
C LEU A 34 -5.65 -13.76 -7.00
N GLY A 35 -5.82 -14.89 -7.71
CA GLY A 35 -4.74 -15.82 -7.99
C GLY A 35 -3.61 -15.18 -8.79
N CYS A 36 -3.92 -14.29 -9.74
CA CYS A 36 -2.92 -13.53 -10.48
C CYS A 36 -2.14 -12.57 -9.57
N GLY A 37 -2.81 -11.82 -8.70
CA GLY A 37 -2.18 -10.91 -7.73
C GLY A 37 -1.24 -11.66 -6.77
N ASN A 38 -1.71 -12.79 -6.22
CA ASN A 38 -0.89 -13.64 -5.35
C ASN A 38 0.33 -14.20 -6.08
N LEU A 39 0.15 -14.73 -7.29
CA LEU A 39 1.27 -15.22 -8.11
C LEU A 39 2.28 -14.11 -8.41
N GLY A 40 1.80 -12.89 -8.73
CA GLY A 40 2.66 -11.73 -8.92
C GLY A 40 3.52 -11.43 -7.69
N THR A 41 2.94 -11.56 -6.50
CA THR A 41 3.66 -11.39 -5.23
C THR A 41 4.74 -12.46 -5.04
N MET A 42 4.46 -13.72 -5.40
CA MET A 42 5.45 -14.81 -5.33
C MET A 42 6.65 -14.53 -6.25
N TYR A 43 6.40 -14.10 -7.50
CA TYR A 43 7.48 -13.71 -8.42
C TYR A 43 8.25 -12.47 -7.94
N ALA A 44 7.59 -11.47 -7.39
CA ALA A 44 8.25 -10.26 -6.88
C ALA A 44 9.19 -10.55 -5.70
N LYS A 45 8.85 -11.52 -4.85
CA LYS A 45 9.63 -11.92 -3.68
C LYS A 45 10.65 -13.02 -3.99
N GLY A 46 10.37 -13.90 -4.94
CA GLY A 46 11.12 -15.13 -5.16
C GLY A 46 10.71 -16.26 -4.21
N ASP A 47 9.49 -16.22 -3.68
CA ASP A 47 8.98 -17.25 -2.76
C ASP A 47 8.47 -18.45 -3.55
N GLY A 48 9.15 -19.61 -3.46
CA GLY A 48 8.81 -20.85 -4.16
C GLY A 48 9.00 -20.82 -5.68
N VAL A 49 9.52 -19.76 -6.22
CA VAL A 49 9.82 -19.55 -7.64
C VAL A 49 11.00 -18.57 -7.76
N GLU A 50 11.77 -18.67 -8.83
CA GLU A 50 12.83 -17.70 -9.10
C GLU A 50 12.23 -16.28 -9.23
N LYS A 51 12.88 -15.32 -8.59
CA LYS A 51 12.45 -13.92 -8.60
C LYS A 51 12.46 -13.35 -10.00
N ASP A 52 11.31 -12.81 -10.42
CA ASP A 52 11.12 -12.27 -11.77
C ASP A 52 10.16 -11.06 -11.71
N PHE A 53 10.74 -9.89 -11.69
CA PHE A 53 9.96 -8.64 -11.64
C PHE A 53 9.16 -8.39 -12.92
N GLY A 54 9.64 -8.83 -14.08
CA GLY A 54 8.91 -8.70 -15.35
C GLY A 54 7.60 -9.48 -15.32
N LYS A 55 7.65 -10.74 -14.84
CA LYS A 55 6.42 -11.54 -14.64
C LYS A 55 5.52 -10.95 -13.56
N ALA A 56 6.09 -10.46 -12.45
CA ALA A 56 5.31 -9.83 -11.39
C ALA A 56 4.52 -8.63 -11.93
N VAL A 57 5.14 -7.76 -12.72
CA VAL A 57 4.49 -6.61 -13.38
C VAL A 57 3.32 -7.05 -14.25
N GLN A 58 3.50 -8.05 -15.11
CA GLN A 58 2.45 -8.57 -16.00
C GLN A 58 1.26 -9.11 -15.20
N LEU A 59 1.52 -9.83 -14.11
CA LEU A 59 0.52 -10.40 -13.23
C LEU A 59 -0.22 -9.34 -12.40
N PHE A 60 0.49 -8.36 -11.85
CA PHE A 60 -0.14 -7.23 -11.16
C PHE A 60 -0.96 -6.37 -12.11
N LYS A 61 -0.49 -6.19 -13.36
CA LYS A 61 -1.29 -5.49 -14.38
C LYS A 61 -2.58 -6.25 -14.66
N LYS A 62 -2.52 -7.56 -14.88
CA LYS A 62 -3.70 -8.42 -15.09
C LYS A 62 -4.66 -8.34 -13.89
N ALA A 63 -4.12 -8.36 -12.66
CA ALA A 63 -4.90 -8.22 -11.44
C ALA A 63 -5.57 -6.84 -11.34
N CYS A 64 -4.84 -5.77 -11.57
CA CYS A 64 -5.35 -4.40 -11.56
C CYS A 64 -6.42 -4.14 -12.63
N ASP A 65 -6.21 -4.64 -13.85
CA ASP A 65 -7.15 -4.51 -14.96
C ASP A 65 -8.43 -5.31 -14.67
N GLY A 66 -8.31 -6.44 -13.96
CA GLY A 66 -9.42 -7.25 -13.48
C GLY A 66 -10.14 -6.70 -12.24
N GLY A 67 -9.73 -5.54 -11.73
CA GLY A 67 -10.40 -4.88 -10.60
C GLY A 67 -9.86 -5.28 -9.21
N GLU A 68 -8.74 -5.98 -9.13
CA GLU A 68 -8.07 -6.28 -7.85
C GLU A 68 -7.18 -5.09 -7.45
N MET A 69 -7.62 -4.33 -6.46
CA MET A 69 -6.99 -3.05 -6.09
C MET A 69 -5.61 -3.20 -5.48
N ASN A 70 -5.34 -4.34 -4.82
CA ASN A 70 -4.01 -4.68 -4.34
C ASN A 70 -3.02 -4.88 -5.51
N GLY A 71 -3.47 -5.42 -6.66
CA GLY A 71 -2.68 -5.49 -7.90
C GLY A 71 -2.33 -4.10 -8.43
N CYS A 72 -3.29 -3.15 -8.41
CA CYS A 72 -3.01 -1.77 -8.80
C CYS A 72 -1.97 -1.12 -7.86
N TYR A 73 -2.11 -1.31 -6.55
CA TYR A 73 -1.13 -0.83 -5.59
C TYR A 73 0.27 -1.41 -5.83
N ASN A 74 0.37 -2.73 -5.99
CA ASN A 74 1.64 -3.38 -6.21
C ASN A 74 2.28 -2.96 -7.55
N LEU A 75 1.49 -2.81 -8.61
CA LEU A 75 1.98 -2.30 -9.89
C LEU A 75 2.50 -0.86 -9.75
N GLY A 76 1.79 0.01 -9.02
CA GLY A 76 2.26 1.37 -8.73
C GLY A 76 3.60 1.36 -7.98
N PHE A 77 3.76 0.45 -7.02
CA PHE A 77 5.02 0.26 -6.30
C PHE A 77 6.18 -0.16 -7.22
N MET A 78 5.92 -1.05 -8.20
CA MET A 78 6.92 -1.44 -9.20
C MET A 78 7.36 -0.23 -10.04
N TYR A 79 6.43 0.66 -10.44
CA TYR A 79 6.77 1.89 -11.18
C TYR A 79 7.55 2.90 -10.33
N VAL A 80 7.27 3.03 -9.03
CA VAL A 80 8.06 3.90 -8.12
C VAL A 80 9.52 3.44 -8.04
N ASN A 81 9.75 2.13 -7.94
CA ASN A 81 11.08 1.57 -7.77
C ASN A 81 11.83 1.36 -9.09
N GLY A 82 11.12 1.16 -10.20
CA GLY A 82 11.70 0.71 -11.46
C GLY A 82 11.95 -0.81 -11.47
N ASP A 83 11.19 -1.57 -10.68
CA ASP A 83 11.33 -3.02 -10.58
C ASP A 83 10.58 -3.70 -11.75
N GLY A 84 11.31 -4.25 -12.73
CA GLY A 84 10.74 -4.92 -13.92
C GLY A 84 10.07 -4.00 -14.93
N VAL A 85 10.02 -2.71 -14.67
CA VAL A 85 9.55 -1.63 -15.55
C VAL A 85 10.44 -0.41 -15.40
N GLU A 86 10.46 0.47 -16.37
CA GLU A 86 11.08 1.78 -16.22
C GLU A 86 10.34 2.60 -15.13
N LYS A 87 11.11 3.29 -14.29
CA LYS A 87 10.56 4.14 -13.24
C LYS A 87 9.68 5.23 -13.83
N ASP A 88 8.43 5.32 -13.34
CA ASP A 88 7.44 6.28 -13.81
C ASP A 88 6.50 6.68 -12.66
N PHE A 89 6.80 7.82 -12.05
CA PHE A 89 6.00 8.36 -10.95
C PHE A 89 4.59 8.80 -11.37
N ILE A 90 4.39 9.21 -12.64
CA ILE A 90 3.06 9.60 -13.13
C ILE A 90 2.15 8.37 -13.16
N LYS A 91 2.62 7.28 -13.79
CA LYS A 91 1.86 6.01 -13.79
C LYS A 91 1.65 5.45 -12.38
N ALA A 92 2.65 5.58 -11.51
CA ALA A 92 2.51 5.16 -10.12
C ALA A 92 1.39 5.93 -9.40
N ALA A 93 1.32 7.26 -9.58
CA ALA A 93 0.27 8.08 -9.00
C ALA A 93 -1.13 7.70 -9.50
N GLU A 94 -1.28 7.45 -10.81
CA GLU A 94 -2.54 6.98 -11.41
C GLU A 94 -2.99 5.64 -10.83
N LEU A 95 -2.05 4.69 -10.67
CA LEU A 95 -2.31 3.37 -10.10
C LEU A 95 -2.65 3.44 -8.62
N TYR A 96 -1.95 4.27 -7.84
CA TYR A 96 -2.27 4.49 -6.43
C TYR A 96 -3.62 5.19 -6.28
N LYS A 97 -3.96 6.13 -7.18
CA LYS A 97 -5.29 6.73 -7.22
C LYS A 97 -6.36 5.69 -7.46
N LYS A 98 -6.21 4.84 -8.48
CA LYS A 98 -7.14 3.74 -8.77
C LYS A 98 -7.27 2.79 -7.58
N ALA A 99 -6.17 2.43 -6.93
CA ALA A 99 -6.15 1.59 -5.74
C ALA A 99 -6.90 2.26 -4.57
N CYS A 100 -6.62 3.54 -4.30
CA CYS A 100 -7.28 4.32 -3.25
C CYS A 100 -8.79 4.48 -3.47
N ASP A 101 -9.19 4.79 -4.69
CA ASP A 101 -10.61 4.96 -5.05
C ASP A 101 -11.37 3.63 -4.94
N GLY A 102 -10.69 2.51 -5.17
CA GLY A 102 -11.24 1.17 -4.98
C GLY A 102 -11.12 0.62 -3.55
N GLY A 103 -10.70 1.44 -2.58
CA GLY A 103 -10.68 1.08 -1.14
C GLY A 103 -9.37 0.45 -0.65
N GLU A 104 -8.31 0.35 -1.48
CA GLU A 104 -7.00 -0.07 -1.01
C GLU A 104 -6.31 1.10 -0.29
N VAL A 105 -6.36 1.07 1.03
CA VAL A 105 -5.89 2.18 1.90
C VAL A 105 -4.41 2.50 1.76
N ARG A 106 -3.58 1.52 1.37
CA ARG A 106 -2.15 1.75 1.10
C ARG A 106 -1.97 2.63 -0.13
N GLY A 107 -2.86 2.51 -1.13
CA GLY A 107 -2.91 3.39 -2.29
C GLY A 107 -3.16 4.84 -1.89
N CYS A 108 -4.12 5.08 -0.98
CA CYS A 108 -4.39 6.42 -0.45
C CYS A 108 -3.17 7.00 0.27
N TYR A 109 -2.53 6.20 1.14
CA TYR A 109 -1.32 6.61 1.84
C TYR A 109 -0.19 6.97 0.87
N SER A 110 0.09 6.11 -0.11
CA SER A 110 1.18 6.32 -1.07
C SER A 110 0.92 7.52 -1.97
N LEU A 111 -0.31 7.69 -2.44
CA LEU A 111 -0.69 8.87 -3.23
C LEU A 111 -0.59 10.17 -2.40
N GLY A 112 -0.98 10.15 -1.13
CA GLY A 112 -0.82 11.27 -0.22
C GLY A 112 0.66 11.67 -0.06
N PHE A 113 1.54 10.67 0.05
CA PHE A 113 2.99 10.90 0.10
C PHE A 113 3.52 11.53 -1.20
N MET A 114 3.04 11.08 -2.36
CA MET A 114 3.41 11.67 -3.65
C MET A 114 2.96 13.13 -3.76
N TYR A 115 1.78 13.49 -3.25
CA TYR A 115 1.34 14.89 -3.21
C TYR A 115 2.14 15.77 -2.25
N VAL A 116 2.67 15.24 -1.16
CA VAL A 116 3.58 15.99 -0.27
C VAL A 116 4.89 16.32 -0.96
N ASN A 117 5.44 15.36 -1.72
CA ASN A 117 6.75 15.51 -2.37
C ASN A 117 6.68 16.17 -3.75
N GLY A 118 5.57 16.05 -4.46
CA GLY A 118 5.45 16.41 -5.87
C GLY A 118 5.97 15.31 -6.82
N ASP A 119 5.96 14.05 -6.38
CA ASP A 119 6.43 12.91 -7.16
C ASP A 119 5.35 12.48 -8.16
N GLY A 120 5.53 12.74 -9.46
CA GLY A 120 4.58 12.39 -10.52
C GLY A 120 3.24 13.15 -10.49
N VAL A 121 3.05 14.03 -9.51
CA VAL A 121 1.91 14.92 -9.35
C VAL A 121 2.39 16.30 -8.88
N GLU A 122 1.64 17.34 -9.17
CA GLU A 122 1.92 18.67 -8.61
C GLU A 122 1.76 18.63 -7.07
N LYS A 123 2.74 19.16 -6.33
CA LYS A 123 2.70 19.24 -4.86
C LYS A 123 1.42 19.89 -4.38
N ASN A 124 0.70 19.20 -3.48
CA ASN A 124 -0.56 19.70 -2.93
C ASN A 124 -0.82 19.10 -1.54
N GLU A 125 -0.55 19.91 -0.52
CA GLU A 125 -0.65 19.48 0.86
C GLU A 125 -2.10 19.26 1.31
N GLN A 126 -3.08 20.01 0.75
CA GLN A 126 -4.50 19.78 1.05
C GLN A 126 -4.96 18.41 0.56
N LYS A 127 -4.63 18.06 -0.69
CA LYS A 127 -4.93 16.72 -1.23
C LYS A 127 -4.21 15.62 -0.44
N ALA A 128 -2.99 15.86 -0.01
CA ALA A 128 -2.26 14.91 0.84
C ALA A 128 -2.97 14.66 2.16
N ALA A 129 -3.46 15.73 2.83
CA ALA A 129 -4.21 15.61 4.09
C ALA A 129 -5.51 14.80 3.90
N GLU A 130 -6.27 15.05 2.84
CA GLU A 130 -7.47 14.29 2.50
C GLU A 130 -7.17 12.80 2.29
N LEU A 131 -6.10 12.49 1.58
CA LEU A 131 -5.67 11.12 1.29
C LEU A 131 -5.17 10.40 2.55
N TYR A 132 -4.38 11.09 3.38
CA TYR A 132 -3.96 10.55 4.67
C TYR A 132 -5.15 10.33 5.61
N LYS A 133 -6.19 11.21 5.54
CA LYS A 133 -7.43 11.00 6.28
C LYS A 133 -8.14 9.73 5.82
N LYS A 134 -8.33 9.53 4.50
CA LYS A 134 -8.89 8.29 3.95
C LYS A 134 -8.09 7.06 4.39
N ALA A 135 -6.77 7.14 4.33
CA ALA A 135 -5.90 6.05 4.75
C ALA A 135 -6.04 5.76 6.25
N CYS A 136 -6.05 6.80 7.10
CA CYS A 136 -6.22 6.69 8.56
C CYS A 136 -7.59 6.12 8.94
N ASP A 137 -8.66 6.58 8.29
CA ASP A 137 -10.01 6.09 8.52
C ASP A 137 -10.14 4.61 8.13
N GLY A 138 -9.43 4.19 7.08
CA GLY A 138 -9.32 2.80 6.65
C GLY A 138 -8.34 1.93 7.46
N GLY A 139 -7.75 2.46 8.54
CA GLY A 139 -6.87 1.69 9.43
C GLY A 139 -5.38 1.73 9.08
N ASN A 140 -4.95 2.60 8.16
CA ASN A 140 -3.52 2.80 7.91
C ASN A 140 -2.93 3.75 8.97
N MET A 141 -2.24 3.18 9.96
CA MET A 141 -1.69 3.94 11.09
C MET A 141 -0.57 4.91 10.69
N ARG A 142 0.13 4.67 9.57
CA ARG A 142 1.08 5.65 9.01
C ARG A 142 0.35 6.87 8.47
N GLY A 143 -0.82 6.67 7.85
CA GLY A 143 -1.70 7.76 7.41
C GLY A 143 -2.18 8.61 8.60
N CYS A 144 -2.55 7.98 9.72
CA CYS A 144 -2.91 8.71 10.94
C CYS A 144 -1.74 9.54 11.47
N GLY A 145 -0.54 8.97 11.53
CA GLY A 145 0.66 9.68 11.97
C GLY A 145 1.01 10.88 11.10
N ASN A 146 0.96 10.70 9.75
CA ASN A 146 1.24 11.80 8.82
C ASN A 146 0.18 12.90 8.89
N LEU A 147 -1.10 12.54 8.97
CA LEU A 147 -2.18 13.51 9.15
C LEU A 147 -2.04 14.26 10.47
N GLY A 148 -1.64 13.57 11.55
CA GLY A 148 -1.34 14.20 12.83
C GLY A 148 -0.24 15.25 12.73
N ALA A 149 0.84 14.95 12.03
CA ALA A 149 1.92 15.91 11.76
C ALA A 149 1.43 17.11 10.95
N MET A 150 0.59 16.89 9.93
CA MET A 150 0.01 18.00 9.15
C MET A 150 -0.84 18.93 10.01
N TYR A 151 -1.64 18.38 10.95
CA TYR A 151 -2.38 19.23 11.90
C TYR A 151 -1.48 19.92 12.93
N ALA A 152 -0.39 19.30 13.36
CA ALA A 152 0.55 19.92 14.30
C ALA A 152 1.28 21.11 13.67
N ASP A 153 1.63 20.99 12.37
CA ASP A 153 2.40 22.01 11.65
C ASP A 153 1.50 23.06 10.95
N GLY A 154 0.25 22.70 10.63
CA GLY A 154 -0.66 23.51 9.81
C GLY A 154 -0.40 23.36 8.31
N ASN A 155 0.18 22.23 7.88
CA ASN A 155 0.50 21.96 6.47
C ASN A 155 -0.72 21.37 5.74
N GLY A 156 -1.28 22.12 4.79
CA GLY A 156 -2.44 21.70 4.00
C GLY A 156 -3.77 21.61 4.79
N VAL A 157 -3.73 21.88 6.09
CA VAL A 157 -4.86 21.95 7.01
C VAL A 157 -4.62 23.09 8.01
N GLU A 158 -5.68 23.63 8.61
CA GLU A 158 -5.54 24.57 9.73
C GLU A 158 -4.88 23.86 10.93
N LYS A 159 -3.91 24.52 11.55
CA LYS A 159 -3.18 23.99 12.72
C LYS A 159 -4.14 23.69 13.85
N ASP A 160 -4.10 22.44 14.35
CA ASP A 160 -4.96 21.96 15.42
C ASP A 160 -4.23 20.88 16.25
N LEU A 161 -3.63 21.30 17.36
CA LEU A 161 -2.87 20.41 18.23
C LEU A 161 -3.75 19.35 18.89
N GLY A 162 -5.03 19.65 19.17
CA GLY A 162 -5.96 18.66 19.73
C GLY A 162 -6.30 17.53 18.76
N LYS A 163 -6.42 17.85 17.45
CA LYS A 163 -6.55 16.82 16.42
C LYS A 163 -5.25 16.06 16.22
N ALA A 164 -4.11 16.74 16.22
CA ALA A 164 -2.80 16.11 16.10
C ALA A 164 -2.58 15.07 17.21
N GLU A 165 -2.86 15.42 18.48
CA GLU A 165 -2.77 14.53 19.62
C GLU A 165 -3.61 13.26 19.43
N LYS A 166 -4.90 13.42 19.09
CA LYS A 166 -5.81 12.28 18.87
C LYS A 166 -5.32 11.35 17.77
N LEU A 167 -4.77 11.91 16.68
CA LEU A 167 -4.25 11.15 15.54
C LEU A 167 -2.93 10.45 15.88
N PHE A 168 -2.03 11.09 16.61
CA PHE A 168 -0.80 10.45 17.09
C PHE A 168 -1.10 9.34 18.09
N LYS A 169 -2.06 9.56 19.00
CA LYS A 169 -2.51 8.51 19.91
C LYS A 169 -3.09 7.32 19.14
N LYS A 170 -4.01 7.55 18.18
CA LYS A 170 -4.55 6.49 17.32
C LYS A 170 -3.44 5.73 16.58
N ALA A 171 -2.46 6.46 16.04
CA ALA A 171 -1.32 5.86 15.35
C ALA A 171 -0.47 5.01 16.30
N CYS A 172 -0.17 5.52 17.49
CA CYS A 172 0.60 4.83 18.53
C CYS A 172 -0.10 3.56 19.01
N ASP A 173 -1.39 3.66 19.37
CA ASP A 173 -2.20 2.53 19.83
C ASP A 173 -2.29 1.43 18.75
N GLY A 174 -2.27 1.83 17.48
CA GLY A 174 -2.21 0.92 16.33
C GLY A 174 -0.82 0.43 15.97
N GLY A 175 0.21 0.66 16.80
CA GLY A 175 1.57 0.13 16.63
C GLY A 175 2.49 0.97 15.75
N ASN A 176 2.11 2.19 15.38
CA ASN A 176 3.01 3.11 14.67
C ASN A 176 3.94 3.82 15.67
N MET A 177 5.19 3.36 15.77
CA MET A 177 6.18 3.91 16.71
C MET A 177 6.45 5.41 16.51
N ARG A 178 6.34 5.90 15.27
CA ARG A 178 6.49 7.33 14.98
C ARG A 178 5.34 8.16 15.56
N GLY A 179 4.12 7.58 15.59
CA GLY A 179 2.98 8.17 16.27
C GLY A 179 3.21 8.30 17.78
N CYS A 180 3.76 7.25 18.42
CA CYS A 180 4.10 7.29 19.85
C CYS A 180 5.18 8.34 20.15
N HIS A 181 6.20 8.40 19.29
CA HIS A 181 7.27 9.39 19.42
C HIS A 181 6.73 10.82 19.34
N ASN A 182 5.92 11.13 18.31
CA ASN A 182 5.34 12.46 18.15
C ASN A 182 4.39 12.82 19.31
N LEU A 183 3.62 11.84 19.80
CA LEU A 183 2.77 12.04 20.98
C LEU A 183 3.60 12.37 22.24
N GLY A 184 4.74 11.68 22.42
CA GLY A 184 5.67 11.94 23.53
C GLY A 184 6.23 13.36 23.48
N PHE A 185 6.56 13.88 22.31
CA PHE A 185 7.00 15.27 22.15
C PHE A 185 5.91 16.27 22.53
N MET A 186 4.66 16.02 22.16
CA MET A 186 3.54 16.91 22.50
C MET A 186 3.28 17.02 24.01
N TYR A 187 3.72 16.04 24.82
CA TYR A 187 3.58 16.06 26.26
C TYR A 187 4.84 16.57 26.99
N ALA A 188 5.94 16.79 26.27
CA ALA A 188 7.19 17.25 26.85
C ALA A 188 7.35 18.79 26.87
N ASP A 189 6.52 19.47 26.07
CA ASP A 189 6.43 20.95 26.00
C ASP A 189 5.26 21.46 26.84
#